data_e97519aba218859dd3bceccb2674234c
#
_entry.id   e97519aba218859dd3bceccb2674234c
#
_cell.length_a   1.000
_cell.length_b   1.000
_cell.length_c   1.000
_cell.angle_alpha   90.00
_cell.angle_beta   90.00
_cell.angle_gamma   90.00
#
_symmetry.space_group_name_H-M   'P 1'
#
loop_
_entity.id
_entity.type
_entity.pdbx_description
1 polymer ?
#
loop_
_entity_poly.entity_id
_entity_poly.type
_entity_poly.pdbx_seq_one_letter_code
_entity_poly.pdbx_strand_id
1 'polypeptide(L)'
;MLRNNVNLVGRLTKDIEIKKTNSGKEVTTFSLAVNDKKVNDQQVSFFFNIVAWEQCARYLKQYAGKGDLIGVNGRLTTRSYQNNRGDKVTVTEIVADDVMLLNKAKQQQTTNQQQATNQNTNLFYNAYQEQKSYAQSQLANEQYVDATIEFDSDDLPF
;
A
#
# COMPACT_ATOMS: atom_id res chain seq x y z
N MET A 1 -15.29 -5.54 16.54
CA MET A 1 -14.80 -6.56 15.59
C MET A 1 -13.34 -6.23 15.27
N LEU A 2 -12.42 -7.14 15.56
CA LEU A 2 -11.00 -6.95 15.24
C LEU A 2 -10.81 -7.06 13.72
N ARG A 3 -10.06 -6.13 13.14
CA ARG A 3 -9.79 -6.11 11.69
C ARG A 3 -8.29 -6.33 11.44
N ASN A 4 -8.01 -7.24 10.53
CA ASN A 4 -6.67 -7.45 9.99
C ASN A 4 -6.61 -6.71 8.66
N ASN A 5 -6.07 -5.50 8.68
CA ASN A 5 -5.93 -4.64 7.50
C ASN A 5 -4.53 -4.02 7.48
N VAL A 6 -3.90 -4.07 6.33
CA VAL A 6 -2.56 -3.54 6.07
C VAL A 6 -2.63 -2.66 4.83
N ASN A 7 -2.15 -1.42 4.94
CA ASN A 7 -1.99 -0.51 3.82
C ASN A 7 -0.52 -0.16 3.65
N LEU A 8 0.04 -0.43 2.49
CA LEU A 8 1.43 -0.14 2.17
C LEU A 8 1.53 0.65 0.88
N VAL A 9 2.48 1.57 0.86
CA VAL A 9 2.93 2.26 -0.36
C VAL A 9 4.41 1.99 -0.52
N GLY A 10 4.81 1.42 -1.66
CA GLY A 10 6.19 1.06 -1.88
C GLY A 10 6.52 0.82 -3.35
N ARG A 11 7.79 0.49 -3.62
CA ARG A 11 8.26 0.22 -4.98
C ARG A 11 8.40 -1.28 -5.23
N LEU A 12 8.02 -1.68 -6.43
CA LEU A 12 8.27 -3.05 -6.91
C LEU A 12 9.77 -3.30 -7.05
N THR A 13 10.25 -4.39 -6.46
CA THR A 13 11.67 -4.77 -6.51
C THR A 13 12.03 -5.52 -7.79
N LYS A 14 11.04 -6.12 -8.46
CA LYS A 14 11.17 -6.88 -9.71
C LYS A 14 9.89 -6.76 -10.55
N ASP A 15 9.97 -7.19 -11.79
CA ASP A 15 8.80 -7.29 -12.65
C ASP A 15 7.85 -8.38 -12.16
N ILE A 16 6.58 -8.22 -12.49
CA ILE A 16 5.52 -9.12 -12.06
C ILE A 16 5.48 -10.37 -12.97
N GLU A 17 5.53 -11.53 -12.34
CA GLU A 17 5.37 -12.82 -12.98
C GLU A 17 4.13 -13.52 -12.44
N ILE A 18 3.21 -13.89 -13.32
CA ILE A 18 2.02 -14.65 -12.96
C ILE A 18 2.32 -16.14 -13.06
N LYS A 19 1.94 -16.87 -12.01
CA LYS A 19 1.94 -18.33 -11.97
C LYS A 19 0.51 -18.83 -11.88
N LYS A 20 0.26 -20.00 -12.41
CA LYS A 20 -1.02 -20.72 -12.22
C LYS A 20 -0.86 -21.78 -11.15
N THR A 21 -1.81 -21.84 -10.25
CA THR A 21 -1.91 -22.92 -9.27
C THR A 21 -2.47 -24.18 -9.93
N ASN A 22 -2.39 -25.33 -9.23
CA ASN A 22 -2.99 -26.59 -9.71
C ASN A 22 -4.51 -26.49 -9.92
N SER A 23 -5.18 -25.55 -9.21
CA SER A 23 -6.60 -25.24 -9.38
C SER A 23 -6.88 -24.26 -10.52
N GLY A 24 -5.87 -23.85 -11.30
CA GLY A 24 -5.99 -22.94 -12.44
C GLY A 24 -6.04 -21.46 -12.06
N LYS A 25 -6.00 -21.09 -10.78
CA LYS A 25 -6.03 -19.69 -10.33
C LYS A 25 -4.68 -19.02 -10.59
N GLU A 26 -4.74 -17.77 -11.01
CA GLU A 26 -3.56 -16.93 -11.24
C GLU A 26 -3.09 -16.28 -9.94
N VAL A 27 -1.80 -16.35 -9.69
CA VAL A 27 -1.17 -15.78 -8.50
C VAL A 27 0.18 -15.17 -8.86
N THR A 28 0.53 -14.10 -8.20
CA THR A 28 1.89 -13.54 -8.22
C THR A 28 2.38 -13.31 -6.80
N THR A 29 3.69 -13.51 -6.59
CA THR A 29 4.37 -13.18 -5.36
C THR A 29 5.54 -12.26 -5.67
N PHE A 30 5.58 -11.13 -4.99
CA PHE A 30 6.63 -10.14 -5.18
C PHE A 30 7.02 -9.49 -3.84
N SER A 31 8.17 -8.84 -3.83
CA SER A 31 8.63 -8.05 -2.68
C SER A 31 8.40 -6.57 -2.96
N LEU A 32 7.80 -5.88 -2.00
CA LEU A 32 7.54 -4.45 -2.01
C LEU A 32 8.55 -3.75 -1.11
N ALA A 33 9.34 -2.82 -1.67
CA ALA A 33 10.25 -1.98 -0.92
C ALA A 33 9.50 -0.74 -0.41
N VAL A 34 9.33 -0.66 0.90
CA VAL A 34 8.69 0.46 1.60
C VAL A 34 9.78 1.28 2.28
N ASN A 35 9.86 2.55 1.92
CA ASN A 35 10.82 3.46 2.53
C ASN A 35 10.29 3.98 3.86
N ASP A 36 11.12 3.93 4.88
CA ASP A 36 10.87 4.55 6.17
C ASP A 36 11.56 5.93 6.26
N LYS A 37 11.44 6.56 7.42
CA LYS A 37 12.13 7.81 7.70
C LYS A 37 13.63 7.63 7.58
N LYS A 38 14.32 8.68 7.16
CA LYS A 38 15.78 8.69 7.17
C LYS A 38 16.30 8.60 8.60
N VAL A 39 17.26 7.71 8.83
CA VAL A 39 18.00 7.61 10.07
C VAL A 39 19.45 7.99 9.75
N ASN A 40 20.00 9.02 10.41
CA ASN A 40 21.37 9.55 10.16
C ASN A 40 21.63 9.83 8.66
N ASP A 41 20.71 10.50 7.98
CA ASP A 41 20.73 10.79 6.54
C ASP A 41 20.73 9.56 5.60
N GLN A 42 20.65 8.36 6.14
CA GLN A 42 20.53 7.14 5.36
C GLN A 42 19.06 6.74 5.20
N GLN A 43 18.65 6.45 3.97
CA GLN A 43 17.33 5.93 3.68
C GLN A 43 17.22 4.47 4.11
N VAL A 44 16.31 4.18 5.03
CA VAL A 44 15.99 2.81 5.44
C VAL A 44 14.82 2.31 4.61
N SER A 45 14.92 1.08 4.10
CA SER A 45 13.85 0.43 3.34
C SER A 45 13.54 -0.92 3.95
N PHE A 46 12.26 -1.19 4.13
CA PHE A 46 11.76 -2.50 4.55
C PHE A 46 11.17 -3.25 3.36
N PHE A 47 11.32 -4.56 3.35
CA PHE A 47 10.86 -5.41 2.26
C PHE A 47 9.74 -6.32 2.77
N PHE A 48 8.56 -6.21 2.13
CA PHE A 48 7.40 -6.99 2.48
C PHE A 48 7.04 -7.96 1.36
N ASN A 49 6.78 -9.22 1.71
CA ASN A 49 6.31 -10.21 0.75
C ASN A 49 4.81 -10.05 0.54
N ILE A 50 4.43 -9.82 -0.70
CA ILE A 50 3.05 -9.61 -1.14
C ILE A 50 2.63 -10.76 -2.02
N VAL A 51 1.43 -11.27 -1.79
CA VAL A 51 0.76 -12.26 -2.64
C VAL A 51 -0.48 -11.61 -3.23
N ALA A 52 -0.57 -11.55 -4.55
CA ALA A 52 -1.74 -11.03 -5.25
C ALA A 52 -2.36 -12.12 -6.11
N TRP A 53 -3.70 -12.18 -6.10
CA TRP A 53 -4.49 -13.20 -6.79
C TRP A 53 -5.26 -12.61 -7.95
N GLU A 54 -5.52 -13.44 -8.97
CA GLU A 54 -6.48 -13.18 -10.06
C GLU A 54 -6.41 -11.75 -10.62
N GLN A 55 -7.43 -10.95 -10.33
CA GLN A 55 -7.56 -9.60 -10.86
C GLN A 55 -6.40 -8.69 -10.46
N CYS A 56 -5.97 -8.73 -9.19
CA CYS A 56 -4.83 -7.95 -8.70
C CYS A 56 -3.53 -8.37 -9.40
N ALA A 57 -3.32 -9.68 -9.60
CA ALA A 57 -2.15 -10.20 -10.31
C ALA A 57 -2.12 -9.74 -11.77
N ARG A 58 -3.25 -9.84 -12.48
CA ARG A 58 -3.40 -9.39 -13.87
C ARG A 58 -3.19 -7.89 -14.01
N TYR A 59 -3.79 -7.10 -13.11
CA TYR A 59 -3.63 -5.64 -13.11
C TYR A 59 -2.15 -5.25 -12.97
N LEU A 60 -1.45 -5.81 -11.99
CA LEU A 60 -0.03 -5.53 -11.78
C LEU A 60 0.82 -5.96 -12.97
N LYS A 61 0.55 -7.14 -13.56
CA LYS A 61 1.29 -7.63 -14.74
C LYS A 61 1.12 -6.71 -15.94
N GLN A 62 -0.06 -6.16 -16.13
CA GLN A 62 -0.39 -5.31 -17.27
C GLN A 62 0.14 -3.88 -17.12
N TYR A 63 0.10 -3.34 -15.91
CA TYR A 63 0.32 -1.91 -15.70
C TYR A 63 1.56 -1.56 -14.88
N ALA A 64 2.13 -2.48 -14.11
CA ALA A 64 3.24 -2.20 -13.20
C ALA A 64 4.49 -3.01 -13.56
N GLY A 65 5.65 -2.37 -13.42
CA GLY A 65 6.97 -2.96 -13.64
C GLY A 65 7.92 -2.66 -12.49
N LYS A 66 9.13 -3.21 -12.59
CA LYS A 66 10.21 -2.99 -11.61
C LYS A 66 10.44 -1.49 -11.36
N GLY A 67 10.47 -1.10 -10.09
CA GLY A 67 10.71 0.27 -9.64
C GLY A 67 9.46 1.15 -9.55
N ASP A 68 8.33 0.73 -10.14
CA ASP A 68 7.07 1.46 -10.07
C ASP A 68 6.58 1.57 -8.62
N LEU A 69 6.00 2.71 -8.28
CA LEU A 69 5.38 2.97 -6.99
C LEU A 69 3.95 2.48 -7.01
N ILE A 70 3.60 1.57 -6.11
CA ILE A 70 2.25 1.01 -5.99
C ILE A 70 1.72 1.16 -4.56
N GLY A 71 0.41 1.28 -4.44
CA GLY A 71 -0.34 1.10 -3.21
C GLY A 71 -0.89 -0.32 -3.13
N VAL A 72 -0.83 -0.92 -1.97
CA VAL A 72 -1.38 -2.24 -1.67
C VAL A 72 -2.25 -2.14 -0.43
N ASN A 73 -3.51 -2.53 -0.54
CA ASN A 73 -4.40 -2.78 0.57
C ASN A 73 -4.61 -4.29 0.69
N GLY A 74 -4.51 -4.83 1.89
CA GLY A 74 -4.63 -6.26 2.08
C GLY A 74 -4.65 -6.66 3.56
N ARG A 75 -4.40 -7.93 3.79
CA ARG A 75 -4.35 -8.51 5.14
C ARG A 75 -3.07 -9.30 5.35
N LEU A 76 -2.59 -9.29 6.59
CA LEU A 76 -1.45 -10.07 7.01
C LEU A 76 -1.86 -11.54 7.20
N THR A 77 -1.09 -12.46 6.64
CA THR A 77 -1.30 -13.90 6.81
C THR A 77 -0.01 -14.60 7.16
N THR A 78 -0.12 -15.72 7.83
CA THR A 78 1.01 -16.62 8.08
C THR A 78 0.70 -17.98 7.49
N ARG A 79 1.68 -18.58 6.85
CA ARG A 79 1.63 -19.98 6.41
C ARG A 79 2.87 -20.72 6.88
N SER A 80 2.71 -21.99 7.19
CA SER A 80 3.83 -22.86 7.54
C SER A 80 3.98 -23.97 6.51
N TYR A 81 5.21 -24.29 6.18
CA TYR A 81 5.55 -25.44 5.33
C TYR A 81 6.80 -26.12 5.87
N GLN A 82 7.03 -27.37 5.48
CA GLN A 82 8.27 -28.07 5.75
C GLN A 82 9.27 -27.81 4.63
N ASN A 83 10.50 -27.44 4.99
CA ASN A 83 11.59 -27.34 4.04
C ASN A 83 12.13 -28.72 3.66
N ASN A 84 13.06 -28.78 2.71
CA ASN A 84 13.68 -30.03 2.26
C ASN A 84 14.47 -30.77 3.36
N ARG A 85 14.71 -30.11 4.51
CA ARG A 85 15.39 -30.69 5.68
C ARG A 85 14.41 -31.20 6.74
N GLY A 86 13.10 -31.05 6.52
CA GLY A 86 12.05 -31.45 7.46
C GLY A 86 11.69 -30.38 8.50
N ASP A 87 12.36 -29.19 8.49
CA ASP A 87 12.09 -28.15 9.47
C ASP A 87 10.81 -27.41 9.12
N LYS A 88 10.01 -27.06 10.13
CA LYS A 88 8.82 -26.22 9.96
C LYS A 88 9.22 -24.75 9.80
N VAL A 89 8.99 -24.21 8.61
CA VAL A 89 9.22 -22.79 8.30
C VAL A 89 7.89 -22.06 8.31
N THR A 90 7.81 -20.97 9.08
CA THR A 90 6.64 -20.06 9.08
C THR A 90 6.99 -18.80 8.32
N VAL A 91 6.19 -18.47 7.33
CA VAL A 91 6.33 -17.26 6.52
C VAL A 91 5.15 -16.35 6.78
N THR A 92 5.46 -15.07 7.06
CA THR A 92 4.47 -13.99 7.15
C THR A 92 4.45 -13.24 5.82
N GLU A 93 3.27 -13.10 5.24
CA GLU A 93 3.08 -12.43 3.96
C GLU A 93 1.78 -11.63 3.97
N ILE A 94 1.67 -10.66 3.07
CA ILE A 94 0.48 -9.83 2.90
C ILE A 94 -0.26 -10.32 1.67
N VAL A 95 -1.50 -10.72 1.86
CA VAL A 95 -2.40 -11.04 0.75
C VAL A 95 -3.11 -9.76 0.34
N ALA A 96 -2.85 -9.32 -0.90
CA ALA A 96 -3.46 -8.12 -1.45
C ALA A 96 -4.93 -8.36 -1.77
N ASP A 97 -5.79 -7.52 -1.23
CA ASP A 97 -7.21 -7.46 -1.55
C ASP A 97 -7.46 -6.42 -2.66
N ASP A 98 -6.64 -5.35 -2.70
CA ASP A 98 -6.64 -4.34 -3.75
C ASP A 98 -5.23 -3.81 -4.01
N VAL A 99 -4.97 -3.36 -5.25
CA VAL A 99 -3.69 -2.81 -5.68
C VAL A 99 -3.90 -1.62 -6.61
N MET A 100 -3.04 -0.61 -6.47
CA MET A 100 -3.11 0.62 -7.26
C MET A 100 -1.72 1.04 -7.74
N LEU A 101 -1.58 1.35 -9.01
CA LEU A 101 -0.38 1.99 -9.54
C LEU A 101 -0.43 3.49 -9.23
N LEU A 102 0.52 3.99 -8.45
CA LEU A 102 0.60 5.39 -8.04
C LEU A 102 1.54 6.20 -8.93
N ASN A 103 2.68 5.64 -9.30
CA ASN A 103 3.65 6.33 -10.17
C ASN A 103 4.52 5.31 -10.92
N LYS A 104 4.81 5.63 -12.17
CA LYS A 104 5.78 4.89 -12.98
C LYS A 104 7.21 5.23 -12.58
N ALA A 105 8.09 4.23 -12.53
CA ALA A 105 9.50 4.50 -12.44
C ALA A 105 9.95 5.32 -13.65
N LYS A 106 10.75 6.35 -13.42
CA LYS A 106 11.39 7.05 -14.55
C LYS A 106 12.32 6.06 -15.24
N GLN A 107 11.89 5.52 -16.36
CA GLN A 107 12.82 4.84 -17.26
C GLN A 107 13.86 5.89 -17.69
N GLN A 108 15.14 5.60 -17.50
CA GLN A 108 16.20 6.32 -18.22
C GLN A 108 15.93 6.06 -19.71
N GLN A 109 15.26 7.00 -20.34
CA GLN A 109 15.07 6.97 -21.80
C GLN A 109 16.43 7.19 -22.43
N THR A 110 16.98 6.15 -23.06
CA THR A 110 17.67 6.33 -24.33
C THR A 110 16.67 6.97 -25.27
N THR A 111 17.00 8.18 -25.67
CA THR A 111 16.26 9.06 -26.57
C THR A 111 15.62 8.32 -27.72
N ASN A 112 14.26 8.34 -27.77
CA ASN A 112 13.51 8.55 -29.00
C ASN A 112 12.15 9.17 -28.64
N GLN A 113 11.95 10.37 -29.19
CA GLN A 113 10.77 11.20 -29.03
C GLN A 113 9.54 10.50 -29.60
N GLN A 114 8.47 10.44 -28.79
CA GLN A 114 7.12 10.70 -29.29
C GLN A 114 6.25 11.14 -28.10
N GLN A 115 5.73 12.36 -28.22
CA GLN A 115 4.77 13.00 -27.33
C GLN A 115 3.46 12.22 -27.32
N ALA A 116 3.01 11.83 -26.13
CA ALA A 116 1.60 11.54 -25.88
C ALA A 116 1.26 11.99 -24.45
N THR A 117 0.60 13.08 -24.41
CA THR A 117 -0.30 13.71 -23.42
C THR A 117 -0.41 13.11 -22.03
N ASN A 118 0.20 13.83 -21.13
CA ASN A 118 0.18 13.67 -19.67
C ASN A 118 -1.07 14.39 -19.09
N GLN A 119 -2.28 13.92 -19.37
CA GLN A 119 -3.51 14.55 -18.83
C GLN A 119 -4.18 13.77 -17.68
N ASN A 120 -3.83 12.50 -17.46
CA ASN A 120 -4.53 11.70 -16.44
C ASN A 120 -3.88 11.71 -15.05
N THR A 121 -2.61 12.10 -14.93
CA THR A 121 -1.91 12.11 -13.63
C THR A 121 -2.31 13.32 -12.77
N ASN A 122 -2.72 14.43 -13.39
CA ASN A 122 -3.13 15.63 -12.68
C ASN A 122 -4.54 15.51 -12.05
N LEU A 123 -5.43 14.70 -12.63
CA LEU A 123 -6.79 14.51 -12.11
C LEU A 123 -6.78 13.78 -10.75
N PHE A 124 -5.97 12.76 -10.62
CA PHE A 124 -5.88 12.00 -9.34
C PHE A 124 -5.13 12.76 -8.26
N TYR A 125 -4.09 13.50 -8.63
CA TYR A 125 -3.36 14.35 -7.68
C TYR A 125 -4.25 15.47 -7.14
N ASN A 126 -5.07 16.11 -7.99
CA ASN A 126 -6.02 17.13 -7.59
C ASN A 126 -7.16 16.57 -6.74
N ALA A 127 -7.70 15.40 -7.08
CA ALA A 127 -8.72 14.72 -6.26
C ALA A 127 -8.21 14.34 -4.86
N TYR A 128 -6.93 13.93 -4.75
CA TYR A 128 -6.30 13.64 -3.46
C TYR A 128 -6.08 14.92 -2.63
N GLN A 129 -5.73 16.04 -3.27
CA GLN A 129 -5.56 17.33 -2.60
C GLN A 129 -6.91 17.90 -2.15
N GLU A 130 -7.97 17.72 -2.93
CA GLU A 130 -9.33 18.13 -2.54
C GLU A 130 -9.84 17.32 -1.34
N GLN A 131 -9.63 16.00 -1.29
CA GLN A 131 -9.99 15.21 -0.12
C GLN A 131 -9.21 15.62 1.14
N LYS A 132 -7.94 16.00 1.00
CA LYS A 132 -7.12 16.45 2.11
C LYS A 132 -7.58 17.83 2.63
N SER A 133 -7.98 18.74 1.76
CA SER A 133 -8.52 20.04 2.16
C SER A 133 -9.88 19.91 2.83
N TYR A 134 -10.73 18.97 2.38
CA TYR A 134 -12.02 18.66 3.03
C TYR A 134 -11.83 18.08 4.44
N ALA A 135 -10.88 17.16 4.62
CA ALA A 135 -10.56 16.62 5.93
C ALA A 135 -10.01 17.68 6.90
N GLN A 136 -9.18 18.60 6.41
CA GLN A 136 -8.66 19.70 7.23
C GLN A 136 -9.72 20.74 7.58
N SER A 137 -10.68 21.01 6.70
CA SER A 137 -11.79 21.94 6.98
C SER A 137 -12.79 21.36 7.99
N GLN A 138 -12.97 20.03 8.03
CA GLN A 138 -13.78 19.35 9.05
C GLN A 138 -13.13 19.43 10.43
N LEU A 139 -11.82 19.21 10.52
CA LEU A 139 -11.07 19.31 11.78
C LEU A 139 -10.99 20.75 12.33
N ALA A 140 -10.98 21.75 11.45
CA ALA A 140 -11.02 23.17 11.88
C ALA A 140 -12.41 23.58 12.41
N ASN A 141 -13.48 22.91 11.99
CA ASN A 141 -14.83 23.22 12.42
C ASN A 141 -15.21 22.51 13.73
N GLU A 142 -14.51 21.44 14.13
CA GLU A 142 -14.71 20.77 15.43
C GLU A 142 -14.00 21.47 16.60
N GLN A 143 -13.06 22.39 16.33
CA GLN A 143 -12.40 23.16 17.39
C GLN A 143 -13.20 24.37 17.90
N TYR A 144 -14.40 24.63 17.38
CA TYR A 144 -15.24 25.75 17.79
C TYR A 144 -16.42 25.37 18.69
N VAL A 145 -16.47 24.17 19.23
CA VAL A 145 -17.46 23.74 20.22
C VAL A 145 -16.75 23.27 21.50
N ASP A 146 -15.83 24.10 22.01
CA ASP A 146 -15.43 24.00 23.39
C ASP A 146 -16.37 24.89 24.23
N ALA A 147 -17.57 24.39 24.44
CA ALA A 147 -18.47 24.92 25.45
C ALA A 147 -18.03 24.32 26.79
N THR A 148 -17.43 25.17 27.59
CA THR A 148 -17.22 25.02 29.03
C THR A 148 -18.32 24.19 29.69
N ILE A 149 -17.99 22.92 29.98
CA ILE A 149 -18.72 22.13 30.97
C ILE A 149 -18.02 22.37 32.28
N GLU A 150 -18.53 23.32 33.07
CA GLU A 150 -18.23 23.42 34.51
C GLU A 150 -18.79 22.16 35.17
N PHE A 151 -17.91 21.27 35.62
CA PHE A 151 -18.27 20.18 36.52
C PHE A 151 -18.36 20.74 37.91
N ASP A 152 -19.60 20.88 38.40
CA ASP A 152 -19.86 21.13 39.82
C ASP A 152 -19.47 19.86 40.60
N SER A 153 -18.59 20.03 41.59
CA SER A 153 -17.96 18.94 42.33
C SER A 153 -18.84 18.28 43.39
N ASP A 154 -20.14 18.59 43.41
CA ASP A 154 -21.06 18.13 44.47
C ASP A 154 -21.96 16.95 44.07
N ASP A 155 -21.84 16.41 42.88
CA ASP A 155 -22.69 15.31 42.40
C ASP A 155 -21.94 13.97 42.17
N LEU A 156 -21.07 13.57 43.08
CA LEU A 156 -20.55 12.20 43.12
C LEU A 156 -21.26 11.39 44.20
N PRO A 157 -22.14 10.46 43.81
CA PRO A 157 -22.70 9.48 44.76
C PRO A 157 -21.63 8.43 45.10
N PHE A 158 -21.19 8.45 46.31
CA PHE A 158 -20.45 7.34 46.88
C PHE A 158 -21.41 6.30 47.44
#